data_5000d6ccf5d0e2c384e2e22c1fba2910
#
_entry.id   5000d6ccf5d0e2c384e2e22c1fba2910
#
_cell.length_a   1.000
_cell.length_b   1.000
_cell.length_c   1.000
_cell.angle_alpha   90.00
_cell.angle_beta   90.00
_cell.angle_gamma   90.00
#
_symmetry.space_group_name_H-M   'P 1'
#
loop_
_entity.id
_entity.type
_entity.pdbx_description
1 polymer ?
#
loop_
_entity_poly.entity_id
_entity_poly.type
_entity_poly.pdbx_seq_one_letter_code
_entity_poly.pdbx_strand_id
1 'polypeptide(L)'
;MTLRKRFLLLLIVIALLALGYSGIVLTNNYLAQRIEEELEAYQLPPKTSLVDSLNVAGKLVGNGNGMQYMGAILVESGLSREELLAYYSGQFEYIEVREQTSADIAFENAGDCRFDGYVDGKSYYSVICWDDNRKELVGDFVGGLLDLDIRGH
;
A
#
# COMPACT_ATOMS: atom_id res chain seq x y z
N MET A 1 1.93 -34.17 32.97
CA MET A 1 2.87 -33.44 32.07
C MET A 1 3.78 -32.59 32.94
N THR A 2 5.10 -32.73 32.81
CA THR A 2 6.10 -32.00 33.62
C THR A 2 6.07 -30.50 33.27
N LEU A 3 6.47 -29.63 34.20
CA LEU A 3 6.51 -28.15 34.00
C LEU A 3 7.32 -27.78 32.74
N ARG A 4 8.44 -28.47 32.50
CA ARG A 4 9.28 -28.29 31.31
C ARG A 4 8.53 -28.57 30.00
N LYS A 5 7.70 -29.61 29.95
CA LYS A 5 6.89 -29.96 28.76
C LYS A 5 5.81 -28.91 28.50
N ARG A 6 5.19 -28.38 29.58
CA ARG A 6 4.19 -27.30 29.46
C ARG A 6 4.82 -26.01 28.90
N PHE A 7 6.01 -25.65 29.41
CA PHE A 7 6.74 -24.50 28.95
C PHE A 7 7.15 -24.63 27.48
N LEU A 8 7.66 -25.79 27.07
CA LEU A 8 8.01 -26.04 25.67
C LEU A 8 6.79 -25.95 24.75
N LEU A 9 5.65 -26.51 25.16
CA LEU A 9 4.40 -26.41 24.40
C LEU A 9 3.97 -24.95 24.22
N LEU A 10 4.05 -24.15 25.29
CA LEU A 10 3.73 -22.71 25.22
C LEU A 10 4.64 -21.98 24.23
N LEU A 11 5.93 -22.23 24.24
CA LEU A 11 6.87 -21.63 23.28
C LEU A 11 6.54 -22.01 21.83
N ILE A 12 6.18 -23.28 21.59
CA ILE A 12 5.76 -23.72 20.26
C ILE A 12 4.50 -22.99 19.80
N VAL A 13 3.51 -22.84 20.66
CA VAL A 13 2.27 -22.13 20.34
C VAL A 13 2.58 -20.66 20.00
N ILE A 14 3.39 -19.98 20.82
CA ILE A 14 3.79 -18.58 20.56
C ILE A 14 4.52 -18.47 19.23
N ALA A 15 5.44 -19.39 18.92
CA ALA A 15 6.17 -19.40 17.66
C ALA A 15 5.23 -19.58 16.45
N LEU A 16 4.25 -20.49 16.55
CA LEU A 16 3.26 -20.70 15.49
C LEU A 16 2.37 -19.48 15.27
N LEU A 17 1.95 -18.81 16.35
CA LEU A 17 1.16 -17.56 16.25
C LEU A 17 1.98 -16.44 15.60
N ALA A 18 3.25 -16.29 15.98
CA ALA A 18 4.16 -15.31 15.41
C ALA A 18 4.39 -15.57 13.90
N LEU A 19 4.59 -16.82 13.51
CA LEU A 19 4.73 -17.21 12.10
C LEU A 19 3.45 -16.93 11.31
N GLY A 20 2.27 -17.27 11.87
CA GLY A 20 0.98 -16.99 11.24
C GLY A 20 0.77 -15.49 11.02
N TYR A 21 1.04 -14.68 12.04
CA TYR A 21 0.94 -13.21 11.94
C TYR A 21 1.92 -12.63 10.90
N SER A 22 3.16 -13.11 10.90
CA SER A 22 4.15 -12.71 9.89
C SER A 22 3.69 -13.02 8.46
N GLY A 23 3.05 -14.17 8.27
CA GLY A 23 2.43 -14.54 6.98
C GLY A 23 1.35 -13.54 6.54
N ILE A 24 0.48 -13.11 7.46
CA ILE A 24 -0.54 -12.09 7.20
C ILE A 24 0.13 -10.78 6.74
N VAL A 25 1.09 -10.29 7.51
CA VAL A 25 1.82 -9.04 7.19
C VAL A 25 2.50 -9.10 5.83
N LEU A 26 3.19 -10.21 5.53
CA LEU A 26 3.88 -10.39 4.25
C LEU A 26 2.89 -10.45 3.07
N THR A 27 1.74 -11.10 3.25
CA THR A 27 0.70 -11.15 2.21
C THR A 27 0.12 -9.78 1.94
N ASN A 28 -0.20 -9.00 2.99
CA ASN A 28 -0.69 -7.63 2.84
C ASN A 28 0.32 -6.75 2.10
N ASN A 29 1.60 -6.80 2.47
CA ASN A 29 2.65 -6.06 1.76
C ASN A 29 2.75 -6.47 0.29
N TYR A 30 2.69 -7.78 0.01
CA TYR A 30 2.73 -8.27 -1.36
C TYR A 30 1.56 -7.74 -2.20
N LEU A 31 0.34 -7.70 -1.64
CA LEU A 31 -0.83 -7.19 -2.35
C LEU A 31 -0.68 -5.68 -2.68
N ALA A 32 -0.17 -4.88 -1.74
CA ALA A 32 0.11 -3.46 -2.00
C ALA A 32 1.23 -3.27 -3.03
N GLN A 33 2.31 -4.06 -2.94
CA GLN A 33 3.40 -4.03 -3.91
C GLN A 33 2.93 -4.32 -5.34
N ARG A 34 1.96 -5.23 -5.51
CA ARG A 34 1.40 -5.52 -6.83
C ARG A 34 0.71 -4.31 -7.46
N ILE A 35 0.07 -3.43 -6.67
CA ILE A 35 -0.53 -2.20 -7.18
C ILE A 35 0.55 -1.23 -7.67
N GLU A 36 1.61 -1.05 -6.89
CA GLU A 36 2.76 -0.24 -7.27
C GLU A 36 3.39 -0.74 -8.57
N GLU A 37 3.69 -2.04 -8.66
CA GLU A 37 4.26 -2.66 -9.86
C GLU A 37 3.38 -2.48 -11.10
N GLU A 38 2.06 -2.52 -10.97
CA GLU A 38 1.11 -2.30 -12.04
C GLU A 38 1.10 -0.83 -12.52
N LEU A 39 1.20 0.12 -11.57
CA LEU A 39 1.34 1.55 -11.89
C LEU A 39 2.67 1.85 -12.60
N GLU A 40 3.79 1.30 -12.11
CA GLU A 40 5.10 1.48 -12.72
C GLU A 40 5.19 0.88 -14.12
N ALA A 41 4.57 -0.32 -14.31
CA ALA A 41 4.56 -1.01 -15.59
C ALA A 41 3.66 -0.34 -16.64
N TYR A 42 2.73 0.53 -16.19
CA TYR A 42 1.85 1.24 -17.10
C TYR A 42 2.62 2.32 -17.85
N GLN A 43 2.37 2.44 -19.15
CA GLN A 43 3.07 3.42 -19.99
C GLN A 43 2.87 4.84 -19.46
N LEU A 44 3.96 5.56 -19.26
CA LEU A 44 3.89 6.97 -18.86
C LEU A 44 3.31 7.83 -19.99
N PRO A 45 2.46 8.85 -19.67
CA PRO A 45 1.97 9.78 -20.67
C PRO A 45 3.11 10.66 -21.22
N PRO A 46 2.91 11.30 -22.38
CA PRO A 46 3.89 12.21 -22.95
C PRO A 46 4.33 13.30 -21.97
N LYS A 47 5.59 13.72 -22.04
CA LYS A 47 6.19 14.75 -21.17
C LYS A 47 6.17 14.42 -19.68
N THR A 48 6.16 13.13 -19.34
CA THR A 48 6.14 12.64 -17.96
C THR A 48 7.30 11.68 -17.74
N SER A 49 7.97 11.82 -16.61
CA SER A 49 9.01 10.90 -16.15
C SER A 49 8.70 10.38 -14.75
N LEU A 50 8.93 9.08 -14.54
CA LEU A 50 8.87 8.46 -13.23
C LEU A 50 10.07 8.92 -12.40
N VAL A 51 9.81 9.29 -11.16
CA VAL A 51 10.82 9.77 -10.20
C VAL A 51 11.01 8.75 -9.08
N ASP A 52 9.91 8.24 -8.53
CA ASP A 52 9.93 7.31 -7.41
C ASP A 52 8.60 6.56 -7.33
N SER A 53 8.56 5.51 -6.53
CA SER A 53 7.34 4.75 -6.24
C SER A 53 7.30 4.30 -4.80
N LEU A 54 6.12 3.96 -4.32
CA LEU A 54 5.92 3.36 -3.00
C LEU A 54 4.62 2.56 -2.93
N ASN A 55 4.54 1.65 -1.97
CA ASN A 55 3.33 0.93 -1.64
C ASN A 55 3.07 0.90 -0.13
N VAL A 56 1.81 0.77 0.23
CA VAL A 56 1.39 0.69 1.64
C VAL A 56 0.21 -0.27 1.78
N ALA A 57 0.31 -1.15 2.76
CA ALA A 57 -0.82 -1.93 3.26
C ALA A 57 -1.06 -1.56 4.72
N GLY A 58 -2.29 -1.20 5.06
CA GLY A 58 -2.65 -0.79 6.42
C GLY A 58 -4.12 -0.42 6.53
N LYS A 59 -4.53 0.04 7.68
CA LYS A 59 -5.86 0.64 7.94
C LYS A 59 -5.73 2.15 7.80
N LEU A 60 -5.58 2.62 6.58
CA LEU A 60 -5.03 3.93 6.23
C LEU A 60 -6.04 5.07 6.44
N VAL A 61 -7.31 4.83 6.06
CA VAL A 61 -8.38 5.84 6.11
C VAL A 61 -9.69 5.24 6.62
N GLY A 62 -10.63 6.11 7.05
CA GLY A 62 -11.96 5.72 7.49
C GLY A 62 -12.00 5.14 8.90
N ASN A 63 -12.88 4.16 9.15
CA ASN A 63 -13.11 3.59 10.48
C ASN A 63 -12.05 2.57 10.95
N GLY A 64 -11.03 2.28 10.13
CA GLY A 64 -9.95 1.36 10.46
C GLY A 64 -10.34 -0.13 10.58
N ASN A 65 -11.49 -0.55 10.05
CA ASN A 65 -11.98 -1.92 10.23
C ASN A 65 -11.41 -2.93 9.23
N GLY A 66 -10.96 -2.49 8.06
CA GLY A 66 -10.40 -3.36 7.01
C GLY A 66 -9.03 -2.93 6.54
N MET A 67 -8.25 -3.89 6.06
CA MET A 67 -6.99 -3.59 5.36
C MET A 67 -7.27 -2.91 4.03
N GLN A 68 -6.50 -1.88 3.77
CA GLN A 68 -6.48 -1.13 2.51
C GLN A 68 -5.10 -1.26 1.87
N TYR A 69 -5.09 -1.24 0.55
CA TYR A 69 -3.88 -1.40 -0.25
C TYR A 69 -3.73 -0.22 -1.18
N MET A 70 -2.55 0.34 -1.20
CA MET A 70 -2.22 1.50 -2.01
C MET A 70 -0.88 1.28 -2.70
N GLY A 71 -0.83 1.63 -4.00
CA GLY A 71 0.39 1.89 -4.72
C GLY A 71 0.41 3.33 -5.19
N ALA A 72 1.56 3.96 -5.20
CA ALA A 72 1.73 5.32 -5.68
C ALA A 72 3.03 5.48 -6.46
N ILE A 73 2.99 6.32 -7.48
CA ILE A 73 4.17 6.78 -8.21
C ILE A 73 4.29 8.30 -8.10
N LEU A 74 5.52 8.77 -7.95
CA LEU A 74 5.89 10.18 -8.05
C LEU A 74 6.35 10.46 -9.47
N VAL A 75 5.73 11.40 -10.13
CA VAL A 75 6.07 11.77 -11.50
C VAL A 75 6.38 13.26 -11.63
N GLU A 76 7.39 13.59 -12.44
CA GLU A 76 7.61 14.94 -12.95
C GLU A 76 6.89 15.02 -14.30
N SER A 77 5.94 15.97 -14.47
CA SER A 77 5.13 16.02 -15.68
C SER A 77 4.88 17.46 -16.16
N GLY A 78 4.88 17.62 -17.48
CA GLY A 78 4.41 18.83 -18.13
C GLY A 78 2.89 18.85 -18.40
N LEU A 79 2.16 17.82 -17.95
CA LEU A 79 0.71 17.74 -18.04
C LEU A 79 0.08 18.34 -16.78
N SER A 80 -1.17 18.79 -16.89
CA SER A 80 -1.95 19.19 -15.73
C SER A 80 -2.41 17.99 -14.92
N ARG A 81 -2.83 18.23 -13.67
CA ARG A 81 -3.44 17.24 -12.79
C ARG A 81 -4.64 16.53 -13.45
N GLU A 82 -5.49 17.29 -14.12
CA GLU A 82 -6.70 16.82 -14.80
C GLU A 82 -6.35 15.91 -16.00
N GLU A 83 -5.31 16.25 -16.76
CA GLU A 83 -4.83 15.44 -17.88
C GLU A 83 -4.22 14.12 -17.38
N LEU A 84 -3.44 14.16 -16.30
CA LEU A 84 -2.91 12.95 -15.66
C LEU A 84 -4.03 12.07 -15.10
N LEU A 85 -5.01 12.67 -14.40
CA LEU A 85 -6.15 11.92 -13.87
C LEU A 85 -6.94 11.25 -14.99
N ALA A 86 -7.22 11.96 -16.08
CA ALA A 86 -7.95 11.41 -17.23
C ALA A 86 -7.19 10.26 -17.89
N TYR A 87 -5.84 10.36 -17.97
CA TYR A 87 -5.00 9.32 -18.55
C TYR A 87 -5.04 8.02 -17.74
N TYR A 88 -4.84 8.10 -16.42
CA TYR A 88 -4.78 6.92 -15.55
C TYR A 88 -6.16 6.34 -15.25
N SER A 89 -7.24 7.14 -15.18
CA SER A 89 -8.62 6.67 -14.96
C SER A 89 -9.14 5.76 -16.07
N GLY A 90 -8.51 5.76 -17.25
CA GLY A 90 -8.84 4.83 -18.34
C GLY A 90 -8.42 3.38 -18.04
N GLN A 91 -7.50 3.16 -17.12
CA GLN A 91 -6.94 1.85 -16.78
C GLN A 91 -7.22 1.43 -15.34
N PHE A 92 -7.24 2.36 -14.41
CA PHE A 92 -7.38 2.10 -12.98
C PHE A 92 -8.70 2.68 -12.45
N GLU A 93 -9.44 1.90 -11.68
CA GLU A 93 -10.78 2.28 -11.19
C GLU A 93 -10.71 3.33 -10.08
N TYR A 94 -9.79 3.14 -9.12
CA TYR A 94 -9.66 4.01 -7.94
C TYR A 94 -8.33 4.77 -7.99
N ILE A 95 -8.27 5.78 -8.84
CA ILE A 95 -7.07 6.58 -9.04
C ILE A 95 -7.26 8.01 -8.50
N GLU A 96 -6.25 8.51 -7.86
CA GLU A 96 -6.16 9.88 -7.40
C GLU A 96 -4.85 10.50 -7.90
N VAL A 97 -4.91 11.77 -8.33
CA VAL A 97 -3.72 12.55 -8.70
C VAL A 97 -3.67 13.78 -7.81
N ARG A 98 -2.55 13.96 -7.10
CA ARG A 98 -2.31 15.12 -6.24
C ARG A 98 -1.08 15.87 -6.72
N GLU A 99 -1.14 17.20 -6.72
CA GLU A 99 0.06 18.02 -6.82
C GLU A 99 0.89 17.83 -5.56
N GLN A 100 2.17 17.49 -5.72
CA GLN A 100 3.02 17.11 -4.61
C GLN A 100 3.88 18.31 -4.19
N THR A 101 3.60 18.82 -3.00
CA THR A 101 4.31 19.97 -2.39
C THR A 101 5.26 19.56 -1.27
N SER A 102 5.27 18.29 -0.89
CA SER A 102 6.17 17.66 0.08
C SER A 102 6.49 16.24 -0.36
N ALA A 103 7.48 15.62 0.26
CA ALA A 103 7.79 14.21 0.02
C ALA A 103 6.73 13.24 0.57
N ASP A 104 5.87 13.71 1.45
CA ASP A 104 5.02 12.85 2.28
C ASP A 104 3.60 12.73 1.72
N ILE A 105 3.05 11.52 1.78
CA ILE A 105 1.62 11.25 1.63
C ILE A 105 1.06 10.97 3.02
N ALA A 106 0.20 11.87 3.50
CA ALA A 106 -0.45 11.75 4.80
C ALA A 106 -1.67 10.83 4.74
N PHE A 107 -1.87 10.04 5.80
CA PHE A 107 -3.03 9.19 6.02
C PHE A 107 -3.79 9.57 7.28
N GLU A 108 -5.09 9.31 7.28
CA GLU A 108 -5.96 9.64 8.40
C GLU A 108 -5.65 8.81 9.66
N ASN A 109 -5.38 7.51 9.49
CA ASN A 109 -5.24 6.54 10.59
C ASN A 109 -3.82 5.93 10.70
N ALA A 110 -2.92 6.27 9.80
CA ALA A 110 -1.56 5.74 9.78
C ALA A 110 -0.54 6.86 9.67
N GLY A 111 0.71 6.55 9.96
CA GLY A 111 1.82 7.48 9.71
C GLY A 111 1.98 7.79 8.22
N ASP A 112 2.66 8.90 7.95
CA ASP A 112 2.92 9.34 6.59
C ASP A 112 3.89 8.39 5.88
N CYS A 113 3.70 8.21 4.57
CA CYS A 113 4.66 7.59 3.68
C CYS A 113 5.45 8.65 2.93
N ARG A 114 6.71 8.35 2.60
CA ARG A 114 7.62 9.32 2.02
C ARG A 114 8.23 8.80 0.72
N PHE A 115 8.21 9.66 -0.29
CA PHE A 115 8.99 9.47 -1.51
C PHE A 115 10.45 9.89 -1.29
N ASP A 116 11.38 8.99 -1.51
CA ASP A 116 12.82 9.26 -1.37
C ASP A 116 13.36 10.12 -2.53
N GLY A 117 12.74 10.01 -3.71
CA GLY A 117 13.10 10.76 -4.91
C GLY A 117 12.59 12.21 -4.96
N TYR A 118 11.80 12.67 -3.96
CA TYR A 118 11.30 14.03 -3.92
C TYR A 118 12.42 15.05 -3.67
N VAL A 119 12.42 16.13 -4.47
CA VAL A 119 13.35 17.25 -4.35
C VAL A 119 12.58 18.57 -4.31
N ASP A 120 12.77 19.37 -3.26
CA ASP A 120 12.13 20.67 -3.12
C ASP A 120 12.34 21.59 -4.35
N GLY A 121 11.29 22.37 -4.68
CA GLY A 121 11.37 23.37 -5.76
C GLY A 121 11.11 22.84 -7.16
N LYS A 122 10.74 21.57 -7.31
CA LYS A 122 10.24 20.98 -8.55
C LYS A 122 8.74 20.76 -8.52
N SER A 123 8.13 20.69 -9.70
CA SER A 123 6.70 20.37 -9.84
C SER A 123 6.53 18.86 -10.01
N TYR A 124 5.95 18.24 -9.02
CA TYR A 124 5.66 16.82 -9.02
C TYR A 124 4.17 16.55 -8.82
N TYR A 125 3.75 15.37 -9.29
CA TYR A 125 2.45 14.80 -9.00
C TYR A 125 2.62 13.41 -8.42
N SER A 126 1.83 13.08 -7.40
CA SER A 126 1.63 11.70 -7.00
C SER A 126 0.40 11.14 -7.71
N VAL A 127 0.58 10.00 -8.36
CA VAL A 127 -0.51 9.19 -8.92
C VAL A 127 -0.72 8.03 -7.96
N ILE A 128 -1.87 7.99 -7.31
CA ILE A 128 -2.18 7.06 -6.23
C ILE A 128 -3.30 6.14 -6.69
N CYS A 129 -3.07 4.83 -6.62
CA CYS A 129 -4.07 3.81 -6.89
C CYS A 129 -4.45 3.10 -5.59
N TRP A 130 -5.74 3.05 -5.30
CA TRP A 130 -6.32 2.29 -4.20
C TRP A 130 -6.98 1.03 -4.75
N ASP A 131 -6.84 -0.08 -4.04
CA ASP A 131 -7.56 -1.31 -4.39
C ASP A 131 -7.92 -2.11 -3.13
N ASP A 132 -9.09 -1.82 -2.57
CA ASP A 132 -9.60 -2.49 -1.39
C ASP A 132 -10.05 -3.93 -1.68
N ASN A 133 -10.22 -4.29 -2.95
CA ASN A 133 -10.66 -5.62 -3.39
C ASN A 133 -9.51 -6.61 -3.58
N ARG A 134 -8.25 -6.18 -3.45
CA ARG A 134 -7.06 -7.06 -3.63
C ARG A 134 -7.08 -8.30 -2.75
N LYS A 135 -7.67 -8.23 -1.57
CA LYS A 135 -7.81 -9.41 -0.70
C LYS A 135 -8.69 -10.52 -1.28
N GLU A 136 -9.57 -10.21 -2.23
CA GLU A 136 -10.39 -11.21 -2.93
C GLU A 136 -9.54 -12.17 -3.77
N LEU A 137 -8.35 -11.73 -4.23
CA LEU A 137 -7.40 -12.54 -4.99
C LEU A 137 -6.88 -13.75 -4.21
N VAL A 138 -6.91 -13.71 -2.87
CA VAL A 138 -6.46 -14.81 -2.00
C VAL A 138 -7.64 -15.64 -1.46
N GLY A 139 -8.87 -15.35 -1.88
CA GLY A 139 -10.11 -16.02 -1.47
C GLY A 139 -10.67 -15.54 -0.13
N ASP A 140 -11.96 -15.67 0.05
CA ASP A 140 -12.72 -15.09 1.17
C ASP A 140 -12.17 -15.41 2.56
N PHE A 141 -11.79 -16.68 2.80
CA PHE A 141 -11.28 -17.11 4.10
C PHE A 141 -9.94 -16.44 4.44
N VAL A 142 -9.00 -16.48 3.51
CA VAL A 142 -7.67 -15.86 3.70
C VAL A 142 -7.81 -14.35 3.74
N GLY A 143 -8.65 -13.76 2.88
CA GLY A 143 -8.94 -12.33 2.86
C GLY A 143 -9.44 -11.81 4.21
N GLY A 144 -10.34 -12.55 4.89
CA GLY A 144 -10.78 -12.22 6.24
C GLY A 144 -9.68 -12.29 7.30
N LEU A 145 -8.67 -13.16 7.13
CA LEU A 145 -7.51 -13.21 8.03
C LEU A 145 -6.57 -12.01 7.86
N LEU A 146 -6.52 -11.42 6.67
CA LEU A 146 -5.64 -10.27 6.39
C LEU A 146 -6.03 -9.04 7.23
N ASP A 147 -7.30 -8.90 7.58
CA ASP A 147 -7.79 -7.82 8.45
C ASP A 147 -7.32 -7.93 9.92
N LEU A 148 -6.68 -9.06 10.30
CA LEU A 148 -6.03 -9.23 11.61
C LEU A 148 -4.69 -8.47 11.71
N ASP A 149 -4.20 -7.92 10.62
CA ASP A 149 -3.05 -7.01 10.64
C ASP A 149 -3.42 -5.73 11.40
N ILE A 150 -2.63 -5.39 12.41
CA ILE A 150 -2.91 -4.27 13.31
C ILE A 150 -2.22 -2.96 12.88
N ARG A 151 -1.50 -2.95 11.77
CA ARG A 151 -0.83 -1.75 11.28
C ARG A 151 -1.83 -0.70 10.80
N GLY A 152 -1.57 0.56 11.10
CA GLY A 152 -2.44 1.68 10.75
C GLY A 152 -3.60 1.90 11.73
N HIS A 153 -3.38 1.63 13.01
CA HIS A 153 -4.30 1.97 14.11
C HIS A 153 -3.71 3.08 14.96
#